data_ae19072a3655a3f37936fceb077d0ecd
#
_entry.id   ae19072a3655a3f37936fceb077d0ecd
#
_cell.length_a   1.000
_cell.length_b   1.000
_cell.length_c   1.000
_cell.angle_alpha   90.00
_cell.angle_beta   90.00
_cell.angle_gamma   90.00
#
_symmetry.space_group_name_H-M   'P 1'
#
loop_
_entity.id
_entity.type
_entity.pdbx_description
1 polymer ?
#
loop_
_entity_poly.entity_id
_entity_poly.type
_entity_poly.pdbx_seq_one_letter_code
_entity_poly.pdbx_strand_id
1 'polypeptide(L)'
;RDYAFLTSAGVVQRGDELDYNGRPAGYADSPEEVITYVDAHDNETLWDALTYKLPTGTPMADRVRMNTLALATTALAQTPSFWHAGADLLRSKSLDRNSYNSGDWFNTLDWTGQDNGFGHGLPPAGDNADKWGFQQPLLADPALQPTADDVAQATAAAQDLLRLRFSTQLFRLGDADALLETVHPESR
;
A
#
# COMPACT_ATOMS: atom_id res chain seq x y z
N ARG A 1 -1.41 -18.85 10.35
CA ARG A 1 -1.92 -18.80 11.73
C ARG A 1 -0.92 -19.33 12.76
N ASP A 2 -0.18 -20.38 12.44
CA ASP A 2 0.71 -21.08 13.37
C ASP A 2 2.09 -20.42 13.55
N TYR A 3 2.39 -19.39 12.75
CA TYR A 3 3.64 -18.66 12.87
C TYR A 3 3.69 -17.85 14.17
N ALA A 4 4.77 -18.01 14.92
CA ALA A 4 5.03 -17.29 16.16
C ALA A 4 5.87 -16.04 15.90
N PHE A 5 5.50 -14.92 16.49
CA PHE A 5 6.20 -13.64 16.37
C PHE A 5 6.15 -12.85 17.69
N LEU A 6 7.10 -11.92 17.81
CA LEU A 6 7.18 -11.04 18.96
C LEU A 6 6.16 -9.90 18.81
N THR A 7 5.22 -9.82 19.73
CA THR A 7 4.22 -8.74 19.78
C THR A 7 4.78 -7.44 20.33
N SER A 8 4.06 -6.34 20.17
CA SER A 8 4.40 -5.05 20.79
C SER A 8 4.44 -5.09 22.31
N ALA A 9 3.81 -6.06 22.95
CA ALA A 9 3.89 -6.30 24.39
C ALA A 9 5.16 -7.06 24.82
N GLY A 10 6.04 -7.42 23.88
CA GLY A 10 7.26 -8.18 24.17
C GLY A 10 7.02 -9.65 24.44
N VAL A 11 5.87 -10.19 24.09
CA VAL A 11 5.46 -11.58 24.28
C VAL A 11 5.45 -12.28 22.92
N VAL A 12 5.99 -13.52 22.87
CA VAL A 12 5.88 -14.35 21.67
C VAL A 12 4.50 -15.00 21.66
N GLN A 13 3.76 -14.80 20.58
CA GLN A 13 2.44 -15.39 20.35
C GLN A 13 2.31 -15.87 18.91
N ARG A 14 1.47 -16.89 18.69
CA ARG A 14 1.09 -17.32 17.36
C ARG A 14 -0.02 -16.40 16.80
N GLY A 15 -0.18 -16.38 15.49
CA GLY A 15 -1.21 -15.57 14.84
C GLY A 15 -2.64 -15.93 15.30
N ASP A 16 -2.90 -17.21 15.56
CA ASP A 16 -4.21 -17.69 16.05
C ASP A 16 -4.47 -17.43 17.54
N GLU A 17 -3.44 -17.03 18.29
CA GLU A 17 -3.56 -16.63 19.71
C GLU A 17 -3.81 -15.12 19.89
N LEU A 18 -3.63 -14.34 18.83
CA LEU A 18 -3.89 -12.90 18.85
C LEU A 18 -5.38 -12.62 18.69
N ASP A 19 -5.91 -11.77 19.58
CA ASP A 19 -7.29 -11.32 19.48
C ASP A 19 -7.44 -10.16 18.47
N TYR A 20 -8.36 -10.32 17.55
CA TYR A 20 -8.84 -9.26 16.68
C TYR A 20 -10.36 -9.17 16.74
N ASN A 21 -10.87 -8.24 17.55
CA ASN A 21 -12.30 -8.04 17.75
C ASN A 21 -13.05 -9.32 18.19
N GLY A 22 -12.48 -10.07 19.12
CA GLY A 22 -13.07 -11.29 19.67
C GLY A 22 -12.88 -12.55 18.80
N ARG A 23 -11.99 -12.50 17.81
CA ARG A 23 -11.64 -13.63 16.95
C ARG A 23 -10.13 -13.74 16.77
N PRO A 24 -9.59 -14.93 16.41
CA PRO A 24 -8.19 -15.05 16.06
C PRO A 24 -7.81 -14.13 14.89
N ALA A 25 -6.72 -13.34 15.03
CA ALA A 25 -6.19 -12.53 13.93
C ALA A 25 -5.66 -13.41 12.80
N GLY A 26 -4.94 -14.50 13.14
CA GLY A 26 -4.48 -15.52 12.21
C GLY A 26 -5.53 -16.61 12.03
N TYR A 27 -6.48 -16.40 11.12
CA TYR A 27 -7.61 -17.31 10.89
C TYR A 27 -7.41 -18.26 9.71
N ALA A 28 -6.56 -17.90 8.74
CA ALA A 28 -6.43 -18.63 7.50
C ALA A 28 -5.66 -19.95 7.69
N ASP A 29 -6.14 -21.01 7.07
CA ASP A 29 -5.46 -22.31 7.02
C ASP A 29 -4.44 -22.38 5.88
N SER A 30 -4.63 -21.60 4.82
CA SER A 30 -3.83 -21.61 3.60
C SER A 30 -3.55 -20.17 3.13
N PRO A 31 -2.40 -19.88 2.47
CA PRO A 31 -2.06 -18.55 1.98
C PRO A 31 -3.09 -17.95 1.02
N GLU A 32 -3.74 -18.76 0.20
CA GLU A 32 -4.75 -18.27 -0.76
C GLU A 32 -6.08 -17.83 -0.13
N GLU A 33 -6.30 -18.11 1.15
CA GLU A 33 -7.49 -17.64 1.85
C GLU A 33 -7.41 -16.17 2.29
N VAL A 34 -6.25 -15.54 2.12
CA VAL A 34 -6.00 -14.14 2.49
C VAL A 34 -5.57 -13.34 1.27
N ILE A 35 -6.22 -12.20 1.04
CA ILE A 35 -5.81 -11.23 0.02
C ILE A 35 -5.04 -10.11 0.72
N THR A 36 -3.77 -9.91 0.32
CA THR A 36 -2.96 -8.82 0.86
C THR A 36 -3.00 -7.59 -0.04
N TYR A 37 -3.18 -6.44 0.57
CA TYR A 37 -3.14 -5.14 -0.10
C TYR A 37 -2.69 -4.05 0.86
N VAL A 38 -2.21 -2.93 0.34
CA VAL A 38 -1.76 -1.76 1.11
C VAL A 38 -2.70 -0.57 0.96
N ASP A 39 -3.48 -0.53 -0.11
CA ASP A 39 -4.55 0.44 -0.36
C ASP A 39 -5.66 -0.19 -1.21
N ALA A 40 -6.82 0.43 -1.20
CA ALA A 40 -7.99 0.01 -1.96
C ALA A 40 -8.76 1.25 -2.47
N HIS A 41 -9.94 1.04 -3.05
CA HIS A 41 -10.81 2.14 -3.49
C HIS A 41 -11.37 2.96 -2.32
N ASP A 42 -11.47 2.38 -1.12
CA ASP A 42 -11.83 3.07 0.11
C ASP A 42 -10.60 3.74 0.74
N ASN A 43 -10.85 4.77 1.52
CA ASN A 43 -9.84 5.59 2.20
C ASN A 43 -8.85 6.27 1.23
N GLU A 44 -7.74 6.74 1.76
CA GLU A 44 -6.67 7.37 1.00
C GLU A 44 -5.97 6.36 0.06
N THR A 45 -5.50 6.81 -1.10
CA THR A 45 -4.56 6.03 -1.91
C THR A 45 -3.25 5.80 -1.15
N LEU A 46 -2.43 4.86 -1.59
CA LEU A 46 -1.12 4.63 -0.98
C LEU A 46 -0.26 5.90 -0.96
N TRP A 47 -0.23 6.66 -2.07
CA TRP A 47 0.51 7.92 -2.16
C TRP A 47 -0.02 8.97 -1.18
N ASP A 48 -1.33 9.13 -1.08
CA ASP A 48 -1.97 10.07 -0.16
C ASP A 48 -1.71 9.68 1.30
N ALA A 49 -1.78 8.40 1.63
CA ALA A 49 -1.46 7.88 2.97
C ALA A 49 0.01 8.13 3.33
N LEU A 50 0.94 7.93 2.40
CA LEU A 50 2.36 8.24 2.60
C LEU A 50 2.58 9.76 2.77
N THR A 51 1.84 10.58 2.02
CA THR A 51 1.92 12.04 2.17
C THR A 51 1.52 12.49 3.57
N TYR A 52 0.51 11.88 4.17
CA TYR A 52 0.12 12.15 5.56
C TYR A 52 1.14 11.66 6.60
N LYS A 53 1.76 10.52 6.36
CA LYS A 53 2.55 9.82 7.38
C LYS A 53 4.03 10.19 7.37
N LEU A 54 4.57 10.56 6.23
CA LEU A 54 5.99 10.90 6.12
C LEU A 54 6.23 12.38 6.52
N PRO A 55 7.39 12.69 7.12
CA PRO A 55 7.79 14.07 7.30
C PRO A 55 7.75 14.83 5.97
N THR A 56 7.29 16.08 5.97
CA THR A 56 7.18 16.90 4.74
C THR A 56 8.52 17.10 4.05
N GLY A 57 9.62 17.18 4.81
CA GLY A 57 10.99 17.29 4.28
C GLY A 57 11.58 15.98 3.74
N THR A 58 10.82 14.86 3.68
CA THR A 58 11.31 13.61 3.06
C THR A 58 11.53 13.84 1.56
N PRO A 59 12.75 13.55 1.03
CA PRO A 59 13.04 13.70 -0.39
C PRO A 59 12.09 12.88 -1.28
N MET A 60 11.75 13.39 -2.47
CA MET A 60 10.83 12.71 -3.41
C MET A 60 11.31 11.30 -3.76
N ALA A 61 12.60 11.12 -4.02
CA ALA A 61 13.16 9.79 -4.30
C ALA A 61 12.92 8.78 -3.17
N ASP A 62 12.96 9.21 -1.91
CA ASP A 62 12.67 8.35 -0.77
C ASP A 62 11.16 8.07 -0.65
N ARG A 63 10.29 9.03 -0.98
CA ARG A 63 8.84 8.80 -1.04
C ARG A 63 8.48 7.76 -2.10
N VAL A 64 9.08 7.84 -3.29
CA VAL A 64 8.92 6.85 -4.36
C VAL A 64 9.39 5.47 -3.90
N ARG A 65 10.56 5.39 -3.24
CA ARG A 65 11.05 4.12 -2.67
C ARG A 65 10.12 3.55 -1.61
N MET A 66 9.53 4.38 -0.76
CA MET A 66 8.57 3.93 0.27
C MET A 66 7.27 3.43 -0.35
N ASN A 67 6.78 4.05 -1.42
CA ASN A 67 5.66 3.52 -2.20
C ASN A 67 5.98 2.13 -2.76
N THR A 68 7.14 1.99 -3.39
CA THR A 68 7.62 0.69 -3.90
C THR A 68 7.78 -0.35 -2.79
N LEU A 69 8.33 0.04 -1.63
CA LEU A 69 8.47 -0.85 -0.48
C LEU A 69 7.12 -1.33 0.05
N ALA A 70 6.13 -0.45 0.12
CA ALA A 70 4.78 -0.83 0.52
C ALA A 70 4.17 -1.85 -0.45
N LEU A 71 4.29 -1.63 -1.76
CA LEU A 71 3.86 -2.60 -2.78
C LEU A 71 4.64 -3.93 -2.68
N ALA A 72 5.94 -3.88 -2.37
CA ALA A 72 6.77 -5.07 -2.23
C ALA A 72 6.28 -5.99 -1.09
N THR A 73 5.75 -5.44 0.01
CA THR A 73 5.21 -6.24 1.11
C THR A 73 4.09 -7.17 0.67
N THR A 74 3.29 -6.76 -0.31
CA THR A 74 2.21 -7.58 -0.88
C THR A 74 2.68 -8.41 -2.07
N ALA A 75 3.50 -7.83 -2.96
CA ALA A 75 4.01 -8.52 -4.14
C ALA A 75 4.87 -9.74 -3.81
N LEU A 76 5.59 -9.71 -2.69
CA LEU A 76 6.49 -10.79 -2.26
C LEU A 76 5.86 -11.70 -1.19
N ALA A 77 4.60 -11.47 -0.84
CA ALA A 77 3.85 -12.35 0.04
C ALA A 77 3.42 -13.64 -0.68
N GLN A 78 3.17 -14.70 0.08
CA GLN A 78 2.64 -15.97 -0.44
C GLN A 78 1.17 -15.90 -0.84
N THR A 79 0.46 -14.90 -0.36
CA THR A 79 -0.96 -14.67 -0.59
C THR A 79 -1.23 -14.06 -1.98
N PRO A 80 -2.46 -14.13 -2.52
CA PRO A 80 -2.89 -13.26 -3.59
C PRO A 80 -2.61 -11.80 -3.24
N SER A 81 -1.87 -11.09 -4.11
CA SER A 81 -1.52 -9.68 -3.96
C SER A 81 -2.49 -8.83 -4.75
N PHE A 82 -3.13 -7.89 -4.09
CA PHE A 82 -4.08 -6.97 -4.70
C PHE A 82 -3.47 -5.57 -4.72
N TRP A 83 -3.42 -4.95 -5.90
CA TRP A 83 -2.95 -3.58 -6.07
C TRP A 83 -4.07 -2.71 -6.59
N HIS A 84 -4.34 -1.63 -5.88
CA HIS A 84 -5.26 -0.61 -6.35
C HIS A 84 -4.74 0.04 -7.64
N ALA A 85 -5.61 0.20 -8.64
CA ALA A 85 -5.21 0.75 -9.93
C ALA A 85 -4.58 2.13 -9.77
N GLY A 86 -3.35 2.28 -10.28
CA GLY A 86 -2.55 3.49 -10.18
C GLY A 86 -1.62 3.57 -8.97
N ALA A 87 -1.59 2.60 -8.06
CA ALA A 87 -0.63 2.57 -6.97
C ALA A 87 0.83 2.55 -7.47
N ASP A 88 1.08 1.94 -8.62
CA ASP A 88 2.34 1.96 -9.36
C ASP A 88 2.63 3.30 -10.06
N LEU A 89 1.60 4.12 -10.29
CA LEU A 89 1.67 5.45 -10.89
C LEU A 89 1.68 6.57 -9.84
N LEU A 90 1.89 6.26 -8.57
CA LEU A 90 1.82 7.20 -7.45
C LEU A 90 0.48 7.93 -7.37
N ARG A 91 -0.61 7.28 -7.78
CA ARG A 91 -1.93 7.89 -7.88
C ARG A 91 -2.35 8.55 -6.58
N SER A 92 -2.79 9.81 -6.69
CA SER A 92 -3.42 10.59 -5.64
C SER A 92 -4.90 10.85 -5.97
N LYS A 93 -5.72 10.95 -4.95
CA LYS A 93 -7.06 11.51 -5.03
C LYS A 93 -7.13 12.90 -4.34
N SER A 94 -6.02 13.65 -4.42
CA SER A 94 -5.88 14.96 -3.76
C SER A 94 -6.19 14.90 -2.26
N LEU A 95 -5.70 13.82 -1.59
CA LEU A 95 -5.91 13.53 -0.17
C LEU A 95 -7.37 13.21 0.21
N ASP A 96 -8.25 12.91 -0.76
CA ASP A 96 -9.64 12.51 -0.50
C ASP A 96 -9.68 11.10 0.11
N ARG A 97 -10.24 11.00 1.31
CA ARG A 97 -10.36 9.70 2.00
C ARG A 97 -11.58 8.88 1.58
N ASN A 98 -12.58 9.51 0.95
CA ASN A 98 -13.83 8.85 0.61
C ASN A 98 -14.41 9.40 -0.70
N SER A 99 -13.78 9.03 -1.81
CA SER A 99 -13.98 9.66 -3.11
C SER A 99 -15.12 9.07 -3.95
N TYR A 100 -15.95 8.16 -3.39
CA TYR A 100 -16.95 7.40 -4.17
C TYR A 100 -17.95 8.32 -4.92
N ASN A 101 -18.21 9.51 -4.42
CA ASN A 101 -19.09 10.50 -5.05
C ASN A 101 -18.41 11.88 -5.27
N SER A 102 -17.08 11.94 -5.24
CA SER A 102 -16.31 13.19 -5.43
C SER A 102 -16.17 13.60 -6.89
N GLY A 103 -16.73 12.81 -7.79
CA GLY A 103 -16.70 13.07 -9.24
C GLY A 103 -15.40 12.65 -9.90
N ASP A 104 -15.39 12.79 -11.23
CA ASP A 104 -14.29 12.31 -12.07
C ASP A 104 -12.99 13.07 -11.82
N TRP A 105 -13.07 14.34 -11.45
CA TRP A 105 -11.89 15.18 -11.19
C TRP A 105 -10.96 14.57 -10.13
N PHE A 106 -11.51 14.07 -9.02
CA PHE A 106 -10.73 13.44 -7.95
C PHE A 106 -10.47 11.94 -8.18
N ASN A 107 -11.24 11.31 -9.06
CA ASN A 107 -11.13 9.87 -9.32
C ASN A 107 -10.37 9.55 -10.61
N THR A 108 -9.91 10.53 -11.36
CA THR A 108 -9.13 10.36 -12.58
C THR A 108 -7.92 9.46 -12.33
N LEU A 109 -7.65 8.61 -13.31
CA LEU A 109 -6.43 7.82 -13.39
C LEU A 109 -5.76 8.10 -14.74
N ASP A 110 -4.64 8.81 -14.71
CA ASP A 110 -3.85 9.09 -15.90
C ASP A 110 -2.83 7.96 -16.16
N TRP A 111 -3.15 7.12 -17.11
CA TRP A 111 -2.27 6.02 -17.55
C TRP A 111 -1.01 6.49 -18.28
N THR A 112 -0.93 7.76 -18.67
CA THR A 112 0.26 8.32 -19.30
C THR A 112 1.36 8.66 -18.29
N GLY A 113 1.00 8.74 -17.00
CA GLY A 113 1.92 9.08 -15.91
C GLY A 113 2.35 10.55 -15.89
N GLN A 114 1.61 11.44 -16.59
CA GLN A 114 1.92 12.87 -16.63
C GLN A 114 1.26 13.63 -15.48
N ASP A 115 0.14 13.13 -14.98
CA ASP A 115 -0.61 13.70 -13.87
C ASP A 115 -1.05 12.60 -12.90
N ASN A 116 -0.54 12.62 -11.69
CA ASN A 116 -0.88 11.63 -10.69
C ASN A 116 -2.12 12.00 -9.83
N GLY A 117 -2.74 13.16 -10.07
CA GLY A 117 -3.92 13.67 -9.34
C GLY A 117 -3.60 14.43 -8.06
N PHE A 118 -2.34 14.56 -7.64
CA PHE A 118 -1.98 15.35 -6.45
C PHE A 118 -2.15 16.85 -6.72
N GLY A 119 -2.69 17.58 -5.75
CA GLY A 119 -2.86 19.05 -5.89
C GLY A 119 -4.04 19.47 -6.76
N HIS A 120 -4.98 18.59 -7.10
CA HIS A 120 -6.21 18.92 -7.84
C HIS A 120 -7.21 19.80 -7.06
N GLY A 121 -6.82 20.28 -5.90
CA GLY A 121 -7.61 21.11 -5.01
C GLY A 121 -8.01 20.39 -3.73
N LEU A 122 -8.68 21.11 -2.83
CA LEU A 122 -9.21 20.50 -1.61
C LEU A 122 -10.34 19.52 -1.96
N PRO A 123 -10.32 18.31 -1.37
CA PRO A 123 -11.37 17.33 -1.61
C PRO A 123 -12.73 17.81 -1.07
N PRO A 124 -13.86 17.20 -1.53
CA PRO A 124 -15.19 17.63 -1.11
C PRO A 124 -15.39 17.65 0.40
N ALA A 125 -16.13 18.64 0.88
CA ALA A 125 -16.29 18.95 2.30
C ALA A 125 -16.93 17.81 3.13
N GLY A 126 -17.79 16.98 2.53
CA GLY A 126 -18.59 15.98 3.24
C GLY A 126 -17.77 15.10 4.18
N ASP A 127 -16.66 14.55 3.68
CA ASP A 127 -15.79 13.63 4.44
C ASP A 127 -14.40 14.23 4.75
N ASN A 128 -14.15 15.50 4.36
CA ASN A 128 -12.80 16.08 4.43
C ASN A 128 -12.71 17.45 5.08
N ALA A 129 -13.82 18.14 5.34
CA ALA A 129 -13.79 19.53 5.82
C ALA A 129 -13.01 19.70 7.13
N ASP A 130 -13.06 18.73 8.01
CA ASP A 130 -12.32 18.71 9.29
C ASP A 130 -10.80 18.62 9.09
N LYS A 131 -10.36 18.14 7.93
CA LYS A 131 -8.94 17.97 7.56
C LYS A 131 -8.39 19.07 6.66
N TRP A 132 -9.24 19.92 6.11
CA TRP A 132 -8.82 20.95 5.13
C TRP A 132 -7.67 21.82 5.62
N GLY A 133 -7.69 22.22 6.91
CA GLY A 133 -6.60 23.01 7.49
C GLY A 133 -5.25 22.31 7.47
N PHE A 134 -5.25 20.98 7.48
CA PHE A 134 -4.07 20.15 7.37
C PHE A 134 -3.74 19.78 5.91
N GLN A 135 -4.76 19.54 5.10
CA GLN A 135 -4.61 19.13 3.69
C GLN A 135 -4.10 20.30 2.81
N GLN A 136 -4.60 21.51 3.04
CA GLN A 136 -4.28 22.67 2.22
C GLN A 136 -2.78 22.96 2.11
N PRO A 137 -1.99 23.03 3.19
CA PRO A 137 -0.56 23.27 3.08
C PRO A 137 0.20 22.13 2.41
N LEU A 138 -0.26 20.87 2.55
CA LEU A 138 0.34 19.75 1.85
C LEU A 138 0.10 19.80 0.35
N LEU A 139 -1.15 20.05 -0.06
CA LEU A 139 -1.53 20.12 -1.48
C LEU A 139 -0.94 21.34 -2.21
N ALA A 140 -0.59 22.39 -1.47
CA ALA A 140 0.05 23.59 -1.99
C ALA A 140 1.58 23.50 -2.05
N ASP A 141 2.19 22.48 -1.47
CA ASP A 141 3.64 22.32 -1.45
C ASP A 141 4.16 21.63 -2.72
N PRO A 142 4.86 22.36 -3.60
CA PRO A 142 5.37 21.77 -4.85
C PRO A 142 6.43 20.67 -4.61
N ALA A 143 7.04 20.63 -3.43
CA ALA A 143 8.01 19.58 -3.09
C ALA A 143 7.33 18.21 -2.87
N LEU A 144 6.01 18.18 -2.69
CA LEU A 144 5.22 16.95 -2.54
C LEU A 144 4.57 16.48 -3.86
N GLN A 145 4.68 17.27 -4.93
CA GLN A 145 4.18 16.96 -6.26
C GLN A 145 5.18 16.07 -7.01
N PRO A 146 4.86 14.80 -7.34
CA PRO A 146 5.72 13.97 -8.15
C PRO A 146 5.85 14.52 -9.58
N THR A 147 7.02 14.37 -10.16
CA THR A 147 7.25 14.61 -11.60
C THR A 147 6.89 13.36 -12.42
N ALA A 148 6.76 13.51 -13.75
CA ALA A 148 6.59 12.36 -14.63
C ALA A 148 7.76 11.36 -14.54
N ASP A 149 8.97 11.83 -14.26
CA ASP A 149 10.13 10.97 -14.06
C ASP A 149 10.01 10.16 -12.75
N ASP A 150 9.48 10.75 -11.68
CA ASP A 150 9.22 10.05 -10.42
C ASP A 150 8.16 8.95 -10.62
N VAL A 151 7.10 9.24 -11.37
CA VAL A 151 6.06 8.26 -11.73
C VAL A 151 6.66 7.14 -12.59
N ALA A 152 7.46 7.47 -13.60
CA ALA A 152 8.12 6.48 -14.44
C ALA A 152 9.05 5.56 -13.62
N GLN A 153 9.79 6.12 -12.66
CA GLN A 153 10.62 5.34 -11.74
C GLN A 153 9.80 4.40 -10.86
N ALA A 154 8.69 4.87 -10.30
CA ALA A 154 7.79 4.04 -9.49
C ALA A 154 7.20 2.89 -10.31
N THR A 155 6.74 3.18 -11.53
CA THR A 155 6.18 2.19 -12.46
C THR A 155 7.22 1.13 -12.83
N ALA A 156 8.45 1.54 -13.15
CA ALA A 156 9.52 0.60 -13.47
C ALA A 156 9.84 -0.34 -12.28
N ALA A 157 9.92 0.21 -11.07
CA ALA A 157 10.15 -0.58 -9.86
C ALA A 157 8.98 -1.55 -9.57
N ALA A 158 7.73 -1.12 -9.77
CA ALA A 158 6.55 -1.97 -9.65
C ALA A 158 6.57 -3.14 -10.66
N GLN A 159 6.94 -2.85 -11.91
CA GLN A 159 7.12 -3.90 -12.93
C GLN A 159 8.21 -4.90 -12.56
N ASP A 160 9.31 -4.45 -11.95
CA ASP A 160 10.37 -5.34 -11.49
C ASP A 160 9.90 -6.26 -10.35
N LEU A 161 9.09 -5.76 -9.42
CA LEU A 161 8.45 -6.58 -8.40
C LEU A 161 7.55 -7.67 -9.02
N LEU A 162 6.76 -7.32 -10.04
CA LEU A 162 5.92 -8.27 -10.75
C LEU A 162 6.77 -9.30 -11.52
N ARG A 163 7.84 -8.87 -12.22
CA ARG A 163 8.77 -9.79 -12.89
C ARG A 163 9.38 -10.77 -11.89
N LEU A 164 9.83 -10.27 -10.73
CA LEU A 164 10.36 -11.13 -9.67
C LEU A 164 9.30 -12.12 -9.17
N ARG A 165 8.11 -11.65 -8.82
CA ARG A 165 7.02 -12.52 -8.35
C ARG A 165 6.69 -13.64 -9.34
N PHE A 166 6.68 -13.34 -10.63
CA PHE A 166 6.32 -14.30 -11.69
C PHE A 166 7.49 -15.10 -12.23
N SER A 167 8.74 -14.80 -11.84
CA SER A 167 9.92 -15.55 -12.27
C SER A 167 10.02 -16.95 -11.67
N THR A 168 9.33 -17.22 -10.57
CA THR A 168 9.35 -18.48 -9.84
C THR A 168 8.00 -18.76 -9.17
N GLN A 169 7.74 -20.03 -8.87
CA GLN A 169 6.57 -20.43 -8.07
C GLN A 169 6.78 -20.22 -6.56
N LEU A 170 8.01 -19.92 -6.11
CA LEU A 170 8.32 -19.77 -4.70
C LEU A 170 7.55 -18.67 -3.97
N PHE A 171 6.99 -17.68 -4.69
CA PHE A 171 6.10 -16.66 -4.13
C PHE A 171 4.61 -17.05 -4.17
N ARG A 172 4.27 -18.25 -4.64
CA ARG A 172 2.89 -18.69 -4.87
C ARG A 172 2.79 -20.21 -4.67
N LEU A 173 3.21 -20.69 -3.50
CA LEU A 173 3.21 -22.11 -3.20
C LEU A 173 1.80 -22.71 -3.07
N GLY A 174 0.81 -21.88 -2.69
CA GLY A 174 -0.60 -22.22 -2.80
C GLY A 174 -1.16 -23.00 -1.61
N ASP A 175 -0.36 -23.74 -0.89
CA ASP A 175 -0.82 -24.46 0.30
C ASP A 175 0.15 -24.33 1.49
N ALA A 176 -0.36 -24.60 2.69
CA ALA A 176 0.39 -24.40 3.93
C ALA A 176 1.50 -25.45 4.11
N ASP A 177 1.30 -26.68 3.70
CA ASP A 177 2.28 -27.75 3.85
C ASP A 177 3.49 -27.50 2.96
N ALA A 178 3.27 -27.15 1.68
CA ALA A 178 4.33 -26.75 0.76
C ALA A 178 5.10 -25.51 1.26
N LEU A 179 4.40 -24.55 1.88
CA LEU A 179 5.03 -23.38 2.48
C LEU A 179 5.92 -23.75 3.66
N LEU A 180 5.46 -24.59 4.58
CA LEU A 180 6.22 -25.04 5.75
C LEU A 180 7.42 -25.89 5.37
N GLU A 181 7.33 -26.70 4.32
CA GLU A 181 8.43 -27.52 3.80
C GLU A 181 9.50 -26.69 3.07
N THR A 182 9.10 -25.58 2.42
CA THR A 182 9.98 -24.83 1.51
C THR A 182 10.58 -23.59 2.18
N VAL A 183 9.80 -22.90 3.01
CA VAL A 183 10.22 -21.66 3.68
C VAL A 183 10.59 -21.92 5.12
N HIS A 184 11.90 -21.99 5.39
CA HIS A 184 12.41 -22.07 6.74
C HIS A 184 12.79 -20.69 7.24
N PRO A 185 12.14 -20.17 8.32
CA PRO A 185 12.64 -18.96 8.99
C PRO A 185 14.06 -19.25 9.47
N GLU A 186 15.04 -18.47 9.01
CA GLU A 186 16.38 -18.58 9.58
C GLU A 186 16.29 -18.34 11.08
N SER A 187 16.71 -19.32 11.87
CA SER A 187 16.89 -19.15 13.31
C SER A 187 18.03 -18.14 13.53
N ARG A 188 17.69 -16.93 13.89
CA ARG A 188 18.63 -15.91 14.38
C ARG A 188 18.79 -16.02 15.89
#